data_66e8c91151a8b68ce519b43360ed62f3
#
_entry.id   66e8c91151a8b68ce519b43360ed62f3
#
_cell.length_a   1.000
_cell.length_b   1.000
_cell.length_c   1.000
_cell.angle_alpha   90.00
_cell.angle_beta   90.00
_cell.angle_gamma   90.00
#
_symmetry.space_group_name_H-M   'P 1'
#
loop_
_entity.id
_entity.type
_entity.pdbx_description
1 polymer ?
#
loop_
_entity_poly.entity_id
_entity_poly.type
_entity_poly.pdbx_seq_one_letter_code
_entity_poly.pdbx_strand_id
1 'polypeptide(L)'
;MGWLGLWEKAYSAKEVSFLLKITEPKKVLCIHDLSGVGRCSLAVILPVLSVMGIQPVALPTVVLSTHTGGFGTPARLDGCAYGEAALEHYRELGLSFDCIYTGYLGGEEQAALAEKAFDLWPSAYKVVDPVMGDNGKAYSTVTPAFIDRMRQLCRRADLILPNATEAGLLLEKELPAQLDEESARALADELAASLTPNVVVTGLQLDKYIACAGAGRDRFVVKKLHIAHSFPGTGDLYGAVLIGSLIQGNALSAAADNAAEFVALAIQKTPCDQDTRFGVWFEPLLPRLCPMREE
;
A
#
# COMPACT_ATOMS: atom_id res chain seq x y z
N MET A 1 -38.44 24.79 0.97
CA MET A 1 -37.59 24.49 2.12
C MET A 1 -36.44 23.63 1.62
N GLY A 2 -35.22 24.19 1.65
CA GLY A 2 -34.06 23.46 1.14
C GLY A 2 -33.61 22.35 2.11
N TRP A 3 -32.83 21.42 1.63
CA TRP A 3 -32.26 20.31 2.39
C TRP A 3 -31.62 20.71 3.72
N LEU A 4 -30.98 21.89 3.82
CA LEU A 4 -30.43 22.44 5.05
C LEU A 4 -31.43 22.54 6.20
N GLY A 5 -32.66 22.99 5.94
CA GLY A 5 -33.66 23.15 6.98
C GLY A 5 -34.25 21.82 7.55
N LEU A 6 -34.00 20.69 6.86
CA LEU A 6 -34.33 19.36 7.36
C LEU A 6 -33.25 18.82 8.31
N TRP A 7 -31.98 19.13 8.04
CA TRP A 7 -30.83 18.70 8.86
C TRP A 7 -30.78 19.42 10.22
N GLU A 8 -31.10 20.75 10.24
CA GLU A 8 -31.19 21.54 11.48
C GLU A 8 -32.25 21.04 12.47
N LYS A 9 -33.26 20.27 11.98
CA LYS A 9 -34.26 19.66 12.84
C LYS A 9 -33.85 18.28 13.38
N ALA A 10 -32.89 17.62 12.73
CA ALA A 10 -32.46 16.26 13.05
C ALA A 10 -31.17 16.22 13.87
N TYR A 11 -30.35 17.27 13.80
CA TYR A 11 -29.02 17.33 14.38
C TYR A 11 -28.82 18.59 15.20
N SER A 12 -27.96 18.54 16.21
CA SER A 12 -27.55 19.73 16.98
C SER A 12 -26.76 20.69 16.07
N ALA A 13 -26.71 21.96 16.45
CA ALA A 13 -25.92 22.97 15.71
C ALA A 13 -24.42 22.58 15.57
N LYS A 14 -23.88 21.85 16.56
CA LYS A 14 -22.49 21.34 16.55
C LYS A 14 -22.33 20.23 15.49
N GLU A 15 -23.29 19.30 15.39
CA GLU A 15 -23.31 18.24 14.38
C GLU A 15 -23.52 18.78 12.96
N VAL A 16 -24.41 19.76 12.79
CA VAL A 16 -24.62 20.45 11.51
C VAL A 16 -23.35 21.19 11.09
N SER A 17 -22.68 21.91 12.03
CA SER A 17 -21.41 22.58 11.77
C SER A 17 -20.29 21.60 11.36
N PHE A 18 -20.26 20.42 11.97
CA PHE A 18 -19.33 19.35 11.58
C PHE A 18 -19.62 18.84 10.16
N LEU A 19 -20.88 18.53 9.85
CA LEU A 19 -21.28 18.05 8.53
C LEU A 19 -20.99 19.08 7.41
N LEU A 20 -21.11 20.36 7.71
CA LEU A 20 -20.80 21.46 6.78
C LEU A 20 -19.27 21.65 6.56
N LYS A 21 -18.43 21.11 7.43
CA LYS A 21 -16.97 21.15 7.32
C LYS A 21 -16.37 19.96 6.59
N ILE A 22 -17.19 18.95 6.21
CA ILE A 22 -16.70 17.80 5.46
C ILE A 22 -16.27 18.30 4.07
N THR A 23 -14.97 18.26 3.81
CA THR A 23 -14.41 18.47 2.48
C THR A 23 -14.54 17.19 1.63
N GLU A 24 -14.46 17.34 0.31
CA GLU A 24 -14.43 16.18 -0.59
C GLU A 24 -13.27 15.24 -0.20
N PRO A 25 -13.52 13.94 -0.02
CA PRO A 25 -12.46 13.00 0.32
C PRO A 25 -11.37 12.98 -0.75
N LYS A 26 -10.13 12.89 -0.32
CA LYS A 26 -9.00 12.60 -1.20
C LYS A 26 -9.20 11.28 -1.90
N LYS A 27 -8.81 11.19 -3.19
CA LYS A 27 -9.00 10.00 -4.03
C LYS A 27 -7.67 9.30 -4.28
N VAL A 28 -7.62 7.98 -4.02
CA VAL A 28 -6.46 7.12 -4.33
C VAL A 28 -6.87 6.09 -5.38
N LEU A 29 -6.25 6.14 -6.55
CA LEU A 29 -6.38 5.07 -7.55
C LEU A 29 -5.48 3.90 -7.14
N CYS A 30 -6.10 2.76 -6.79
CA CYS A 30 -5.41 1.56 -6.29
C CYS A 30 -5.36 0.51 -7.41
N ILE A 31 -4.16 0.30 -7.96
CA ILE A 31 -3.89 -0.65 -9.08
C ILE A 31 -3.23 -1.90 -8.48
N HIS A 32 -4.03 -2.86 -8.08
CA HIS A 32 -3.62 -4.10 -7.39
C HIS A 32 -4.51 -5.26 -7.80
N ASP A 33 -4.14 -6.50 -7.43
CA ASP A 33 -5.07 -7.61 -7.53
C ASP A 33 -6.21 -7.51 -6.50
N LEU A 34 -7.28 -8.25 -6.77
CA LEU A 34 -8.37 -8.47 -5.84
C LEU A 34 -8.50 -9.96 -5.54
N SER A 35 -8.11 -10.37 -4.36
CA SER A 35 -8.27 -11.73 -3.86
C SER A 35 -9.57 -11.86 -3.05
N GLY A 36 -10.44 -12.80 -3.44
CA GLY A 36 -11.73 -13.02 -2.77
C GLY A 36 -11.59 -13.58 -1.36
N VAL A 37 -10.65 -14.50 -1.17
CA VAL A 37 -10.32 -15.07 0.14
C VAL A 37 -8.86 -14.79 0.47
N GLY A 38 -8.65 -14.39 1.71
CA GLY A 38 -7.38 -13.92 2.25
C GLY A 38 -7.32 -12.40 2.34
N ARG A 39 -6.59 -11.92 3.35
CA ARG A 39 -6.45 -10.48 3.64
C ARG A 39 -5.19 -9.95 2.99
N CYS A 40 -5.28 -9.61 1.71
CA CYS A 40 -4.20 -9.02 0.92
C CYS A 40 -4.75 -8.07 -0.16
N SER A 41 -3.90 -7.28 -0.73
CA SER A 41 -4.14 -6.40 -1.86
C SER A 41 -5.41 -5.53 -1.69
N LEU A 42 -6.28 -5.39 -2.70
CA LEU A 42 -7.47 -4.54 -2.62
C LEU A 42 -8.42 -4.90 -1.47
N ALA A 43 -8.48 -6.18 -1.05
CA ALA A 43 -9.32 -6.59 0.08
C ALA A 43 -8.89 -5.95 1.41
N VAL A 44 -7.62 -5.55 1.55
CA VAL A 44 -7.07 -4.82 2.70
C VAL A 44 -7.07 -3.32 2.44
N ILE A 45 -6.61 -2.90 1.28
CA ILE A 45 -6.38 -1.48 0.94
C ILE A 45 -7.70 -0.69 0.99
N LEU A 46 -8.78 -1.25 0.42
CA LEU A 46 -10.07 -0.55 0.34
C LEU A 46 -10.66 -0.20 1.71
N PRO A 47 -10.84 -1.15 2.65
CA PRO A 47 -11.40 -0.82 3.96
C PRO A 47 -10.47 0.06 4.79
N VAL A 48 -9.15 -0.11 4.70
CA VAL A 48 -8.18 0.70 5.44
C VAL A 48 -8.25 2.16 5.00
N LEU A 49 -8.11 2.45 3.71
CA LEU A 49 -8.19 3.84 3.21
C LEU A 49 -9.56 4.46 3.47
N SER A 50 -10.64 3.67 3.30
CA SER A 50 -12.01 4.16 3.54
C SER A 50 -12.21 4.61 4.99
N VAL A 51 -11.75 3.82 5.97
CA VAL A 51 -11.89 4.19 7.40
C VAL A 51 -11.02 5.38 7.77
N MET A 52 -9.94 5.63 7.04
CA MET A 52 -9.08 6.81 7.17
C MET A 52 -9.67 8.06 6.50
N GLY A 53 -10.90 8.00 5.97
CA GLY A 53 -11.59 9.13 5.36
C GLY A 53 -11.17 9.42 3.92
N ILE A 54 -10.54 8.47 3.25
CA ILE A 54 -10.05 8.56 1.88
C ILE A 54 -10.97 7.73 0.98
N GLN A 55 -11.22 8.17 -0.25
CA GLN A 55 -11.93 7.40 -1.27
C GLN A 55 -10.93 6.54 -2.07
N PRO A 56 -10.80 5.23 -1.80
CA PRO A 56 -10.04 4.35 -2.67
C PRO A 56 -10.85 4.03 -3.93
N VAL A 57 -10.21 4.11 -5.08
CA VAL A 57 -10.78 3.76 -6.38
C VAL A 57 -10.07 2.50 -6.87
N ALA A 58 -10.78 1.38 -6.88
CA ALA A 58 -10.20 0.08 -7.22
C ALA A 58 -10.01 -0.06 -8.74
N LEU A 59 -8.80 -0.43 -9.16
CA LEU A 59 -8.47 -0.89 -10.51
C LEU A 59 -7.83 -2.27 -10.41
N PRO A 60 -8.60 -3.36 -10.43
CA PRO A 60 -8.04 -4.70 -10.26
C PRO A 60 -7.21 -5.11 -11.48
N THR A 61 -5.94 -5.46 -11.24
CA THR A 61 -5.03 -6.04 -12.25
C THR A 61 -5.42 -7.47 -12.60
N VAL A 62 -5.89 -8.20 -11.61
CA VAL A 62 -6.42 -9.56 -11.70
C VAL A 62 -7.40 -9.77 -10.55
N VAL A 63 -8.48 -10.54 -10.80
CA VAL A 63 -9.37 -11.02 -9.75
C VAL A 63 -9.08 -12.50 -9.52
N LEU A 64 -8.83 -12.84 -8.27
CA LEU A 64 -8.47 -14.19 -7.83
C LEU A 64 -9.49 -14.72 -6.82
N SER A 65 -9.82 -16.01 -6.87
CA SER A 65 -10.69 -16.63 -5.86
C SER A 65 -10.03 -16.65 -4.48
N THR A 66 -8.71 -16.80 -4.43
CA THR A 66 -7.83 -16.69 -3.24
C THR A 66 -6.53 -16.06 -3.66
N HIS A 67 -5.75 -15.51 -2.74
CA HIS A 67 -4.37 -15.17 -3.07
C HIS A 67 -3.55 -16.43 -3.37
N THR A 68 -2.36 -16.27 -3.95
CA THR A 68 -1.53 -17.37 -4.45
C THR A 68 -0.73 -18.08 -3.37
N GLY A 69 -0.72 -17.60 -2.13
CA GLY A 69 0.07 -18.12 -1.02
C GLY A 69 -0.61 -19.27 -0.29
N GLY A 70 -0.37 -20.51 -0.71
CA GLY A 70 -0.73 -21.72 0.06
C GLY A 70 -2.16 -22.25 -0.11
N PHE A 71 -3.00 -21.68 -0.98
CA PHE A 71 -4.36 -22.16 -1.27
C PHE A 71 -4.47 -22.99 -2.57
N GLY A 72 -3.35 -23.36 -3.17
CA GLY A 72 -3.33 -24.04 -4.46
C GLY A 72 -3.49 -23.06 -5.63
N THR A 73 -4.09 -23.50 -6.74
CA THR A 73 -4.29 -22.69 -7.94
C THR A 73 -5.65 -21.99 -7.88
N PRO A 74 -5.69 -20.65 -7.74
CA PRO A 74 -6.94 -19.91 -7.70
C PRO A 74 -7.62 -19.85 -9.07
N ALA A 75 -8.93 -19.70 -9.07
CA ALA A 75 -9.64 -19.20 -10.25
C ALA A 75 -9.17 -17.78 -10.52
N ARG A 76 -8.99 -17.42 -11.79
CA ARG A 76 -8.38 -16.17 -12.22
C ARG A 76 -9.22 -15.50 -13.32
N LEU A 77 -9.45 -14.18 -13.14
CA LEU A 77 -9.99 -13.30 -14.19
C LEU A 77 -8.96 -12.19 -14.42
N ASP A 78 -8.44 -12.10 -15.64
CA ASP A 78 -7.51 -11.04 -16.02
C ASP A 78 -8.21 -9.68 -16.08
N GLY A 79 -7.56 -8.66 -15.53
CA GLY A 79 -8.10 -7.31 -15.40
C GLY A 79 -7.65 -6.33 -16.49
N CYS A 80 -6.74 -6.71 -17.42
CA CYS A 80 -6.12 -5.76 -18.34
C CYS A 80 -7.13 -5.03 -19.23
N ALA A 81 -7.98 -5.76 -19.93
CA ALA A 81 -8.97 -5.15 -20.82
C ALA A 81 -9.96 -4.24 -20.06
N TYR A 82 -10.38 -4.66 -18.87
CA TYR A 82 -11.17 -3.82 -17.99
C TYR A 82 -10.40 -2.58 -17.54
N GLY A 83 -9.15 -2.75 -17.13
CA GLY A 83 -8.28 -1.67 -16.66
C GLY A 83 -8.08 -0.59 -17.72
N GLU A 84 -7.80 -1.00 -18.96
CA GLU A 84 -7.68 -0.08 -20.09
C GLU A 84 -8.96 0.74 -20.31
N ALA A 85 -10.12 0.07 -20.35
CA ALA A 85 -11.40 0.74 -20.54
C ALA A 85 -11.76 1.64 -19.35
N ALA A 86 -11.46 1.21 -18.12
CA ALA A 86 -11.72 1.98 -16.91
C ALA A 86 -10.88 3.26 -16.85
N LEU A 87 -9.58 3.20 -17.15
CA LEU A 87 -8.71 4.38 -17.19
C LEU A 87 -9.21 5.41 -18.20
N GLU A 88 -9.62 4.96 -19.39
CA GLU A 88 -10.16 5.84 -20.40
C GLU A 88 -11.48 6.48 -19.95
N HIS A 89 -12.39 5.69 -19.38
CA HIS A 89 -13.67 6.20 -18.85
C HIS A 89 -13.45 7.22 -17.72
N TYR A 90 -12.50 6.97 -16.80
CA TYR A 90 -12.15 7.94 -15.74
C TYR A 90 -11.62 9.25 -16.32
N ARG A 91 -10.82 9.16 -17.39
CA ARG A 91 -10.33 10.33 -18.12
C ARG A 91 -11.48 11.13 -18.75
N GLU A 92 -12.42 10.43 -19.42
CA GLU A 92 -13.60 11.07 -20.07
C GLU A 92 -14.51 11.74 -19.04
N LEU A 93 -14.65 11.17 -17.84
CA LEU A 93 -15.38 11.76 -16.72
C LEU A 93 -14.65 12.96 -16.08
N GLY A 94 -13.43 13.26 -16.50
CA GLY A 94 -12.63 14.34 -15.93
C GLY A 94 -12.21 14.07 -14.47
N LEU A 95 -12.09 12.79 -14.07
CA LEU A 95 -11.67 12.44 -12.71
C LEU A 95 -10.21 12.85 -12.46
N SER A 96 -9.93 13.27 -11.25
CA SER A 96 -8.58 13.50 -10.74
C SER A 96 -8.32 12.61 -9.53
N PHE A 97 -7.06 12.24 -9.34
CA PHE A 97 -6.60 11.46 -8.19
C PHE A 97 -5.52 12.22 -7.45
N ASP A 98 -5.56 12.18 -6.13
CA ASP A 98 -4.51 12.75 -5.27
C ASP A 98 -3.30 11.82 -5.20
N CYS A 99 -3.54 10.50 -5.30
CA CYS A 99 -2.50 9.48 -5.31
C CYS A 99 -2.85 8.34 -6.26
N ILE A 100 -1.84 7.73 -6.85
CA ILE A 100 -1.91 6.45 -7.55
C ILE A 100 -1.04 5.48 -6.76
N TYR A 101 -1.62 4.39 -6.29
CA TYR A 101 -0.93 3.35 -5.54
C TYR A 101 -0.97 2.04 -6.30
N THR A 102 0.21 1.50 -6.63
CA THR A 102 0.35 0.22 -7.34
C THR A 102 1.00 -0.82 -6.43
N GLY A 103 0.59 -2.08 -6.57
CA GLY A 103 1.19 -3.22 -5.88
C GLY A 103 1.35 -4.42 -6.80
N TYR A 104 0.77 -5.57 -6.49
CA TYR A 104 0.90 -6.74 -7.34
C TYR A 104 0.28 -6.52 -8.72
N LEU A 105 1.11 -6.44 -9.73
CA LEU A 105 0.69 -6.18 -11.11
C LEU A 105 0.42 -7.49 -11.88
N GLY A 106 1.10 -8.57 -11.55
CA GLY A 106 0.86 -9.88 -12.15
C GLY A 106 1.55 -10.14 -13.48
N GLY A 107 2.06 -9.10 -14.16
CA GLY A 107 2.78 -9.23 -15.42
C GLY A 107 3.04 -7.90 -16.13
N GLU A 108 3.66 -7.98 -17.31
CA GLU A 108 4.08 -6.81 -18.09
C GLU A 108 2.89 -5.97 -18.62
N GLU A 109 1.78 -6.62 -18.98
CA GLU A 109 0.59 -5.92 -19.48
C GLU A 109 -0.05 -5.07 -18.37
N GLN A 110 -0.10 -5.60 -17.15
CA GLN A 110 -0.61 -4.87 -16.00
C GLN A 110 0.34 -3.74 -15.56
N ALA A 111 1.65 -3.91 -15.75
CA ALA A 111 2.60 -2.82 -15.55
C ALA A 111 2.35 -1.67 -16.53
N ALA A 112 1.95 -1.97 -17.77
CA ALA A 112 1.56 -0.96 -18.74
C ALA A 112 0.33 -0.14 -18.29
N LEU A 113 -0.63 -0.75 -17.59
CA LEU A 113 -1.75 -0.01 -17.00
C LEU A 113 -1.30 1.02 -15.97
N ALA A 114 -0.33 0.65 -15.12
CA ALA A 114 0.23 1.57 -14.13
C ALA A 114 0.96 2.74 -14.82
N GLU A 115 1.76 2.47 -15.85
CA GLU A 115 2.44 3.49 -16.64
C GLU A 115 1.44 4.45 -17.29
N LYS A 116 0.38 3.91 -17.91
CA LYS A 116 -0.70 4.69 -18.52
C LYS A 116 -1.41 5.58 -17.49
N ALA A 117 -1.71 5.04 -16.31
CA ALA A 117 -2.30 5.84 -15.23
C ALA A 117 -1.38 7.00 -14.82
N PHE A 118 -0.06 6.78 -14.74
CA PHE A 118 0.91 7.84 -14.44
C PHE A 118 0.95 8.92 -15.52
N ASP A 119 0.74 8.55 -16.79
CA ASP A 119 0.67 9.49 -17.91
C ASP A 119 -0.63 10.30 -17.90
N LEU A 120 -1.76 9.65 -17.59
CA LEU A 120 -3.07 10.30 -17.55
C LEU A 120 -3.22 11.29 -16.38
N TRP A 121 -2.61 10.98 -15.24
CA TRP A 121 -2.67 11.82 -14.04
C TRP A 121 -1.26 12.19 -13.53
N PRO A 122 -0.52 13.04 -14.27
CA PRO A 122 0.87 13.36 -13.94
C PRO A 122 1.02 14.10 -12.61
N SER A 123 -0.02 14.80 -12.15
CA SER A 123 -0.01 15.54 -10.88
C SER A 123 -0.34 14.67 -9.66
N ALA A 124 -0.82 13.44 -9.84
CA ALA A 124 -1.06 12.53 -8.74
C ALA A 124 0.26 12.09 -8.07
N TYR A 125 0.28 11.96 -6.75
CA TYR A 125 1.41 11.39 -6.01
C TYR A 125 1.51 9.89 -6.30
N LYS A 126 2.62 9.42 -6.83
CA LYS A 126 2.80 8.06 -7.32
C LYS A 126 3.53 7.22 -6.29
N VAL A 127 2.86 6.18 -5.79
CA VAL A 127 3.44 5.20 -4.87
C VAL A 127 3.50 3.84 -5.55
N VAL A 128 4.69 3.26 -5.59
CA VAL A 128 4.90 1.92 -6.14
C VAL A 128 5.36 0.98 -5.03
N ASP A 129 4.54 -0.02 -4.76
CA ASP A 129 4.96 -1.22 -4.04
C ASP A 129 5.41 -2.24 -5.10
N PRO A 130 6.72 -2.50 -5.24
CA PRO A 130 7.25 -3.26 -6.37
C PRO A 130 7.16 -4.76 -6.13
N VAL A 131 5.96 -5.27 -5.93
CA VAL A 131 5.69 -6.66 -5.54
C VAL A 131 6.26 -7.65 -6.56
N MET A 132 7.42 -8.22 -6.22
CA MET A 132 8.17 -9.17 -7.06
C MET A 132 8.64 -10.41 -6.31
N GLY A 133 8.67 -10.38 -4.99
CA GLY A 133 9.18 -11.51 -4.20
C GLY A 133 9.14 -11.27 -2.71
N ASP A 134 9.42 -12.32 -1.95
CA ASP A 134 9.48 -12.28 -0.49
C ASP A 134 10.43 -13.37 0.03
N ASN A 135 10.93 -13.20 1.27
CA ASN A 135 11.80 -14.17 1.96
C ASN A 135 13.03 -14.59 1.12
N GLY A 136 13.66 -13.63 0.44
CA GLY A 136 14.87 -13.83 -0.39
C GLY A 136 14.60 -14.51 -1.74
N LYS A 137 13.34 -14.66 -2.17
CA LYS A 137 13.00 -15.34 -3.43
C LYS A 137 12.03 -14.51 -4.27
N ALA A 138 12.34 -14.37 -5.56
CA ALA A 138 11.38 -13.85 -6.53
C ALA A 138 10.21 -14.83 -6.70
N TYR A 139 9.02 -14.29 -6.93
CA TYR A 139 7.86 -15.12 -7.28
C TYR A 139 8.06 -15.80 -8.64
N SER A 140 7.45 -16.98 -8.83
CA SER A 140 7.62 -17.79 -10.04
C SER A 140 7.16 -17.10 -11.33
N THR A 141 6.35 -16.08 -11.24
CA THR A 141 5.85 -15.27 -12.36
C THR A 141 6.78 -14.11 -12.72
N VAL A 142 7.79 -13.83 -11.90
CA VAL A 142 8.71 -12.69 -12.11
C VAL A 142 9.84 -13.10 -13.03
N THR A 143 9.92 -12.44 -14.18
CA THR A 143 10.98 -12.60 -15.18
C THR A 143 12.01 -11.46 -15.05
N PRO A 144 13.24 -11.60 -15.59
CA PRO A 144 14.19 -10.49 -15.66
C PRO A 144 13.60 -9.26 -16.37
N ALA A 145 12.85 -9.46 -17.46
CA ALA A 145 12.19 -8.37 -18.19
C ALA A 145 11.15 -7.64 -17.31
N PHE A 146 10.41 -8.38 -16.50
CA PHE A 146 9.47 -7.77 -15.54
C PHE A 146 10.20 -6.97 -14.44
N ILE A 147 11.35 -7.46 -13.95
CA ILE A 147 12.16 -6.71 -12.96
C ILE A 147 12.65 -5.39 -13.58
N ASP A 148 13.13 -5.42 -14.82
CA ASP A 148 13.57 -4.20 -15.52
C ASP A 148 12.42 -3.21 -15.71
N ARG A 149 11.24 -3.70 -16.05
CA ARG A 149 10.05 -2.87 -16.19
C ARG A 149 9.62 -2.28 -14.86
N MET A 150 9.61 -3.08 -13.79
CA MET A 150 9.31 -2.59 -12.44
C MET A 150 10.31 -1.52 -11.99
N ARG A 151 11.61 -1.69 -12.31
CA ARG A 151 12.64 -0.68 -12.04
C ARG A 151 12.35 0.63 -12.79
N GLN A 152 11.87 0.57 -14.04
CA GLN A 152 11.46 1.76 -14.80
C GLN A 152 10.23 2.43 -14.16
N LEU A 153 9.26 1.64 -13.72
CA LEU A 153 8.07 2.16 -13.03
C LEU A 153 8.47 2.86 -11.70
N CYS A 154 9.37 2.26 -10.92
CA CYS A 154 9.92 2.84 -9.69
C CYS A 154 10.61 4.19 -9.95
N ARG A 155 11.32 4.37 -11.07
CA ARG A 155 11.94 5.65 -11.42
C ARG A 155 10.94 6.77 -11.72
N ARG A 156 9.69 6.43 -11.99
CA ARG A 156 8.59 7.38 -12.23
C ARG A 156 7.77 7.65 -10.96
N ALA A 157 8.04 6.94 -9.88
CA ALA A 157 7.33 7.09 -8.61
C ALA A 157 7.85 8.27 -7.80
N ASP A 158 6.99 8.81 -6.94
CA ASP A 158 7.36 9.78 -5.89
C ASP A 158 7.81 9.07 -4.61
N LEU A 159 7.36 7.82 -4.41
CA LEU A 159 7.70 6.94 -3.28
C LEU A 159 7.67 5.49 -3.72
N ILE A 160 8.65 4.69 -3.28
CA ILE A 160 8.62 3.22 -3.43
C ILE A 160 8.66 2.53 -2.07
N LEU A 161 8.02 1.35 -1.99
CA LEU A 161 7.85 0.58 -0.76
C LEU A 161 8.42 -0.85 -0.89
N PRO A 162 9.66 -1.07 -1.35
CA PRO A 162 10.18 -2.41 -1.52
C PRO A 162 10.39 -3.12 -0.17
N ASN A 163 10.16 -4.43 -0.11
CA ASN A 163 10.72 -5.27 0.95
C ASN A 163 12.20 -5.57 0.68
N ALA A 164 12.88 -6.26 1.61
CA ALA A 164 14.29 -6.60 1.48
C ALA A 164 14.61 -7.38 0.20
N THR A 165 13.76 -8.33 -0.20
CA THR A 165 13.93 -9.13 -1.42
C THR A 165 13.83 -8.27 -2.67
N GLU A 166 12.84 -7.42 -2.73
CA GLU A 166 12.58 -6.50 -3.84
C GLU A 166 13.67 -5.43 -3.95
N ALA A 167 14.17 -4.93 -2.81
CA ALA A 167 15.33 -4.04 -2.78
C ALA A 167 16.56 -4.68 -3.43
N GLY A 168 16.83 -5.96 -3.14
CA GLY A 168 17.89 -6.73 -3.78
C GLY A 168 17.69 -6.89 -5.28
N LEU A 169 16.46 -7.23 -5.72
CA LEU A 169 16.10 -7.35 -7.14
C LEU A 169 16.24 -6.01 -7.89
N LEU A 170 15.80 -4.92 -7.28
CA LEU A 170 15.90 -3.59 -7.88
C LEU A 170 17.35 -3.11 -8.03
N LEU A 171 18.23 -3.45 -7.08
CA LEU A 171 19.64 -3.09 -7.07
C LEU A 171 20.56 -4.14 -7.70
N GLU A 172 19.99 -5.28 -8.15
CA GLU A 172 20.77 -6.41 -8.73
C GLU A 172 21.86 -6.95 -7.78
N LYS A 173 21.52 -7.04 -6.50
CA LYS A 173 22.45 -7.55 -5.49
C LYS A 173 21.80 -8.46 -4.47
N GLU A 174 22.57 -9.39 -3.93
CA GLU A 174 22.16 -10.17 -2.77
C GLU A 174 22.30 -9.33 -1.50
N LEU A 175 21.26 -9.39 -0.66
CA LEU A 175 21.26 -8.76 0.64
C LEU A 175 21.44 -9.82 1.73
N PRO A 176 22.18 -9.50 2.83
CA PRO A 176 22.26 -10.39 3.97
C PRO A 176 20.89 -10.55 4.63
N ALA A 177 20.64 -11.74 5.21
CA ALA A 177 19.38 -12.04 5.88
C ALA A 177 19.12 -11.14 7.10
N GLN A 178 20.16 -10.60 7.72
CA GLN A 178 20.08 -9.64 8.81
C GLN A 178 20.94 -8.43 8.50
N LEU A 179 20.43 -7.27 8.85
CA LEU A 179 21.11 -5.99 8.72
C LEU A 179 21.32 -5.36 10.10
N ASP A 180 22.30 -4.51 10.22
CA ASP A 180 22.34 -3.51 11.29
C ASP A 180 21.61 -2.23 10.84
N GLU A 181 21.47 -1.29 11.75
CA GLU A 181 20.73 -0.05 11.48
C GLU A 181 21.45 0.84 10.45
N GLU A 182 22.78 0.83 10.43
CA GLU A 182 23.57 1.59 9.47
C GLU A 182 23.41 1.03 8.05
N SER A 183 23.51 -0.28 7.90
CA SER A 183 23.30 -0.99 6.63
C SER A 183 21.86 -0.81 6.12
N ALA A 184 20.87 -0.81 7.02
CA ALA A 184 19.47 -0.56 6.65
C ALA A 184 19.29 0.86 6.11
N ARG A 185 19.91 1.87 6.73
CA ARG A 185 19.91 3.26 6.22
C ARG A 185 20.63 3.36 4.88
N ALA A 186 21.79 2.75 4.76
CA ALA A 186 22.58 2.77 3.54
C ALA A 186 21.81 2.13 2.36
N LEU A 187 21.07 1.06 2.62
CA LEU A 187 20.23 0.41 1.61
C LEU A 187 19.12 1.35 1.10
N ALA A 188 18.43 2.05 2.00
CA ALA A 188 17.40 3.02 1.63
C ALA A 188 17.99 4.20 0.84
N ASP A 189 19.15 4.72 1.26
CA ASP A 189 19.86 5.79 0.55
C ASP A 189 20.29 5.37 -0.86
N GLU A 190 20.80 4.15 -1.03
CA GLU A 190 21.22 3.62 -2.32
C GLU A 190 20.04 3.50 -3.30
N LEU A 191 18.90 2.99 -2.83
CA LEU A 191 17.66 2.95 -3.61
C LEU A 191 17.18 4.35 -3.98
N ALA A 192 17.24 5.29 -3.03
CA ALA A 192 16.84 6.67 -3.27
C ALA A 192 17.73 7.35 -4.32
N ALA A 193 19.03 7.10 -4.29
CA ALA A 193 19.97 7.62 -5.28
C ALA A 193 19.79 7.00 -6.68
N SER A 194 19.34 5.74 -6.74
CA SER A 194 19.26 4.97 -7.99
C SER A 194 17.92 5.08 -8.72
N LEU A 195 16.82 5.27 -7.98
CA LEU A 195 15.46 5.12 -8.52
C LEU A 195 14.58 6.35 -8.31
N THR A 196 14.31 6.73 -7.06
CA THR A 196 13.34 7.78 -6.72
C THR A 196 13.71 8.46 -5.40
N PRO A 197 13.37 9.76 -5.22
CA PRO A 197 13.84 10.52 -4.07
C PRO A 197 13.29 10.06 -2.70
N ASN A 198 12.19 9.31 -2.67
CA ASN A 198 11.65 8.82 -1.40
C ASN A 198 11.47 7.30 -1.45
N VAL A 199 12.01 6.64 -0.44
CA VAL A 199 12.01 5.17 -0.29
C VAL A 199 11.66 4.81 1.13
N VAL A 200 10.88 3.75 1.29
CA VAL A 200 10.73 3.05 2.58
C VAL A 200 10.95 1.56 2.33
N VAL A 201 12.11 1.05 2.71
CA VAL A 201 12.41 -0.38 2.65
C VAL A 201 11.77 -1.05 3.86
N THR A 202 10.90 -2.04 3.62
CA THR A 202 10.14 -2.74 4.66
C THR A 202 10.68 -4.14 4.93
N GLY A 203 10.22 -4.76 6.02
CA GLY A 203 10.54 -6.17 6.30
C GLY A 203 12.01 -6.46 6.60
N LEU A 204 12.77 -5.45 7.05
CA LEU A 204 14.19 -5.60 7.39
C LEU A 204 14.34 -6.31 8.75
N GLN A 205 15.12 -7.39 8.78
CA GLN A 205 15.44 -8.09 10.03
C GLN A 205 16.66 -7.45 10.70
N LEU A 206 16.44 -6.81 11.85
CA LEU A 206 17.48 -6.16 12.67
C LEU A 206 17.51 -6.80 14.08
N ASP A 207 18.35 -7.79 14.28
CA ASP A 207 18.42 -8.59 15.53
C ASP A 207 17.00 -9.12 15.91
N LYS A 208 16.48 -8.75 17.05
CA LYS A 208 15.13 -9.13 17.53
C LYS A 208 13.99 -8.22 17.01
N TYR A 209 14.29 -7.30 16.09
CA TYR A 209 13.33 -6.36 15.56
C TYR A 209 13.03 -6.64 14.09
N ILE A 210 11.79 -6.38 13.69
CA ILE A 210 11.43 -6.12 12.32
C ILE A 210 11.43 -4.59 12.12
N ALA A 211 12.00 -4.13 11.03
CA ALA A 211 12.20 -2.71 10.81
C ALA A 211 11.79 -2.25 9.41
N CYS A 212 11.59 -0.96 9.27
CA CYS A 212 11.65 -0.27 7.98
C CYS A 212 12.66 0.87 8.04
N ALA A 213 13.32 1.12 6.91
CA ALA A 213 14.28 2.20 6.75
C ALA A 213 13.83 3.14 5.65
N GLY A 214 13.81 4.44 5.91
CA GLY A 214 13.40 5.46 4.95
C GLY A 214 14.54 6.38 4.56
N ALA A 215 14.54 6.76 3.27
CA ALA A 215 15.41 7.79 2.70
C ALA A 215 14.59 8.80 1.88
N GLY A 216 15.13 9.99 1.70
CA GLY A 216 14.52 11.08 0.97
C GLY A 216 14.49 12.37 1.79
N ARG A 217 13.32 13.01 1.91
CA ARG A 217 13.16 14.21 2.75
C ARG A 217 13.50 13.93 4.21
N ASP A 218 13.13 12.74 4.71
CA ASP A 218 13.42 12.24 6.06
C ASP A 218 14.26 10.97 5.96
N ARG A 219 15.32 10.88 6.76
CA ARG A 219 16.09 9.64 6.95
C ARG A 219 15.74 9.06 8.30
N PHE A 220 15.22 7.82 8.31
CA PHE A 220 14.77 7.19 9.55
C PHE A 220 14.94 5.66 9.52
N VAL A 221 14.90 5.06 10.70
CA VAL A 221 14.66 3.63 10.90
C VAL A 221 13.61 3.50 12.00
N VAL A 222 12.51 2.82 11.67
CA VAL A 222 11.47 2.45 12.62
C VAL A 222 11.62 0.98 12.93
N LYS A 223 11.56 0.62 14.23
CA LYS A 223 11.74 -0.76 14.71
C LYS A 223 10.56 -1.17 15.58
N LYS A 224 10.02 -2.37 15.33
CA LYS A 224 9.04 -3.04 16.20
C LYS A 224 9.58 -4.41 16.60
N LEU A 225 9.23 -4.90 17.78
CA LEU A 225 9.64 -6.26 18.17
C LEU A 225 9.15 -7.28 17.14
N HIS A 226 10.03 -8.15 16.69
CA HIS A 226 9.69 -9.19 15.75
C HIS A 226 8.78 -10.23 16.42
N ILE A 227 7.62 -10.45 15.83
CA ILE A 227 6.67 -11.47 16.22
C ILE A 227 6.87 -12.63 15.25
N ALA A 228 7.20 -13.83 15.78
CA ALA A 228 7.59 -14.99 14.98
C ALA A 228 6.41 -15.65 14.21
N HIS A 229 5.52 -14.83 13.65
CA HIS A 229 4.42 -15.27 12.79
C HIS A 229 4.45 -14.45 11.50
N SER A 230 4.42 -15.15 10.37
CA SER A 230 4.34 -14.53 9.04
C SER A 230 2.92 -14.69 8.49
N PHE A 231 2.36 -13.59 8.01
CA PHE A 231 1.04 -13.55 7.42
C PHE A 231 1.10 -12.86 6.05
N PRO A 232 0.44 -13.40 5.02
CA PRO A 232 0.25 -12.70 3.76
C PRO A 232 -0.52 -11.40 3.97
N GLY A 233 -0.25 -10.40 3.11
CA GLY A 233 -0.96 -9.12 3.10
C GLY A 233 -0.54 -8.11 4.16
N THR A 234 0.46 -8.42 5.00
CA THR A 234 1.01 -7.44 5.96
C THR A 234 1.70 -6.26 5.26
N GLY A 235 2.28 -6.48 4.07
CA GLY A 235 2.82 -5.43 3.21
C GLY A 235 1.72 -4.49 2.70
N ASP A 236 0.61 -5.05 2.19
CA ASP A 236 -0.56 -4.28 1.74
C ASP A 236 -1.17 -3.45 2.88
N LEU A 237 -1.26 -4.05 4.08
CA LEU A 237 -1.75 -3.37 5.27
C LEU A 237 -0.83 -2.21 5.67
N TYR A 238 0.49 -2.44 5.64
CA TYR A 238 1.49 -1.42 5.89
C TYR A 238 1.39 -0.28 4.89
N GLY A 239 1.38 -0.59 3.58
CA GLY A 239 1.28 0.39 2.51
C GLY A 239 0.01 1.23 2.59
N ALA A 240 -1.14 0.59 2.84
CA ALA A 240 -2.42 1.30 2.96
C ALA A 240 -2.43 2.29 4.12
N VAL A 241 -1.95 1.88 5.32
CA VAL A 241 -1.88 2.78 6.49
C VAL A 241 -0.87 3.90 6.27
N LEU A 242 0.30 3.60 5.69
CA LEU A 242 1.33 4.59 5.37
C LEU A 242 0.79 5.65 4.41
N ILE A 243 0.17 5.24 3.30
CA ILE A 243 -0.40 6.15 2.29
C ILE A 243 -1.52 6.97 2.90
N GLY A 244 -2.42 6.35 3.66
CA GLY A 244 -3.48 7.05 4.35
C GLY A 244 -2.94 8.14 5.28
N SER A 245 -1.90 7.83 6.05
CA SER A 245 -1.23 8.77 6.96
C SER A 245 -0.54 9.91 6.20
N LEU A 246 0.13 9.63 5.08
CA LEU A 246 0.72 10.67 4.21
C LEU A 246 -0.33 11.62 3.64
N ILE A 247 -1.46 11.10 3.16
CA ILE A 247 -2.56 11.90 2.60
C ILE A 247 -3.19 12.80 3.67
N GLN A 248 -3.19 12.36 4.93
CA GLN A 248 -3.60 13.16 6.09
C GLN A 248 -2.57 14.23 6.49
N GLY A 249 -1.41 14.30 5.80
CA GLY A 249 -0.41 15.34 5.99
C GLY A 249 0.71 15.00 6.97
N ASN A 250 0.81 13.75 7.43
CA ASN A 250 1.92 13.32 8.29
C ASN A 250 3.23 13.26 7.50
N ALA A 251 4.35 13.51 8.18
CA ALA A 251 5.69 13.26 7.62
C ALA A 251 5.89 11.77 7.30
N LEU A 252 6.78 11.46 6.36
CA LEU A 252 7.02 10.07 5.92
C LEU A 252 7.46 9.17 7.07
N SER A 253 8.32 9.66 7.96
CA SER A 253 8.77 8.91 9.16
C SER A 253 7.62 8.59 10.12
N ALA A 254 6.72 9.55 10.37
CA ALA A 254 5.55 9.35 11.21
C ALA A 254 4.54 8.39 10.55
N ALA A 255 4.32 8.52 9.23
CA ALA A 255 3.45 7.62 8.47
C ALA A 255 3.98 6.17 8.49
N ALA A 256 5.29 6.00 8.37
CA ALA A 256 5.95 4.70 8.47
C ALA A 256 5.85 4.08 9.87
N ASP A 257 5.97 4.89 10.93
CA ASP A 257 5.80 4.42 12.32
C ASP A 257 4.36 4.02 12.62
N ASN A 258 3.38 4.83 12.19
CA ASN A 258 1.96 4.52 12.31
C ASN A 258 1.60 3.20 11.61
N ALA A 259 2.13 2.98 10.40
CA ALA A 259 1.93 1.76 9.64
C ALA A 259 2.55 0.55 10.35
N ALA A 260 3.80 0.66 10.81
CA ALA A 260 4.50 -0.39 11.53
C ALA A 260 3.79 -0.76 12.84
N GLU A 261 3.30 0.24 13.59
CA GLU A 261 2.54 0.02 14.83
C GLU A 261 1.23 -0.71 14.55
N PHE A 262 0.48 -0.30 13.54
CA PHE A 262 -0.79 -0.93 13.19
C PHE A 262 -0.63 -2.39 12.75
N VAL A 263 0.38 -2.66 11.91
CA VAL A 263 0.71 -4.04 11.48
C VAL A 263 1.12 -4.90 12.67
N ALA A 264 2.02 -4.41 13.53
CA ALA A 264 2.45 -5.12 14.73
C ALA A 264 1.26 -5.45 15.64
N LEU A 265 0.36 -4.49 15.84
CA LEU A 265 -0.86 -4.70 16.63
C LEU A 265 -1.79 -5.74 15.98
N ALA A 266 -1.97 -5.71 14.65
CA ALA A 266 -2.78 -6.67 13.93
C ALA A 266 -2.23 -8.11 14.08
N ILE A 267 -0.91 -8.28 13.97
CA ILE A 267 -0.26 -9.57 14.21
C ILE A 267 -0.48 -10.03 15.65
N GLN A 268 -0.27 -9.17 16.64
CA GLN A 268 -0.45 -9.50 18.06
C GLN A 268 -1.89 -9.91 18.42
N LYS A 269 -2.88 -9.33 17.74
CA LYS A 269 -4.31 -9.59 18.00
C LYS A 269 -4.86 -10.78 17.21
N THR A 270 -4.14 -11.25 16.20
CA THR A 270 -4.51 -12.47 15.48
C THR A 270 -4.20 -13.68 16.36
N PRO A 271 -5.18 -14.58 16.62
CA PRO A 271 -4.94 -15.75 17.44
C PRO A 271 -3.81 -16.63 16.88
N CYS A 272 -2.97 -17.18 17.77
CA CYS A 272 -1.79 -17.95 17.39
C CYS A 272 -2.10 -19.31 16.75
N ASP A 273 -3.32 -19.82 16.94
CA ASP A 273 -3.85 -21.05 16.34
C ASP A 273 -4.58 -20.80 15.01
N GLN A 274 -4.67 -19.55 14.58
CA GLN A 274 -5.25 -19.15 13.30
C GLN A 274 -4.43 -19.72 12.14
N ASP A 275 -5.10 -20.21 11.11
CA ASP A 275 -4.47 -20.53 9.84
C ASP A 275 -3.92 -19.23 9.21
N THR A 276 -2.59 -19.13 9.21
CA THR A 276 -1.89 -17.91 8.78
C THR A 276 -2.18 -17.50 7.34
N ARG A 277 -2.59 -18.47 6.48
CA ARG A 277 -2.94 -18.19 5.08
C ARG A 277 -4.07 -17.20 4.92
N PHE A 278 -4.95 -17.07 5.90
CA PHE A 278 -6.05 -16.08 5.86
C PHE A 278 -5.64 -14.65 6.16
N GLY A 279 -4.37 -14.40 6.49
CA GLY A 279 -3.85 -13.08 6.85
C GLY A 279 -4.23 -12.62 8.26
N VAL A 280 -3.78 -11.42 8.63
CA VAL A 280 -4.01 -10.86 9.97
C VAL A 280 -5.44 -10.36 10.17
N TRP A 281 -5.95 -10.43 11.41
CA TRP A 281 -7.26 -9.88 11.78
C TRP A 281 -7.17 -8.37 12.01
N PHE A 282 -7.23 -7.60 10.96
CA PHE A 282 -7.14 -6.15 11.04
C PHE A 282 -8.52 -5.47 11.18
N GLU A 283 -9.60 -6.13 10.79
CA GLU A 283 -10.95 -5.55 10.75
C GLU A 283 -11.42 -5.04 12.13
N PRO A 284 -11.22 -5.75 13.25
CA PRO A 284 -11.58 -5.24 14.58
C PRO A 284 -10.76 -4.01 15.02
N LEU A 285 -9.63 -3.76 14.34
CA LEU A 285 -8.73 -2.66 14.66
C LEU A 285 -8.97 -1.41 13.81
N LEU A 286 -9.74 -1.52 12.74
CA LEU A 286 -10.04 -0.39 11.83
C LEU A 286 -10.50 0.89 12.54
N PRO A 287 -11.31 0.86 13.64
CA PRO A 287 -11.67 2.08 14.33
C PRO A 287 -10.50 2.91 14.87
N ARG A 288 -9.31 2.31 15.06
CA ARG A 288 -8.10 3.02 15.48
C ARG A 288 -7.51 3.91 14.39
N LEU A 289 -7.87 3.66 13.13
CA LEU A 289 -7.42 4.43 11.97
C LEU A 289 -8.37 5.58 11.63
N CYS A 290 -9.53 5.66 12.26
CA CYS A 290 -10.43 6.78 12.06
C CYS A 290 -9.72 8.09 12.44
N PRO A 291 -9.77 9.12 11.56
CA PRO A 291 -9.31 10.44 11.96
C PRO A 291 -10.00 10.87 13.26
N MET A 292 -9.20 11.28 14.26
CA MET A 292 -9.78 11.77 15.51
C MET A 292 -10.70 12.95 15.20
N ARG A 293 -11.93 12.88 15.68
CA ARG A 293 -12.83 14.03 15.66
C ARG A 293 -12.24 15.06 16.63
N GLU A 294 -11.89 16.23 16.12
CA GLU A 294 -11.69 17.38 17.03
C GLU A 294 -13.02 17.61 17.74
N GLU A 295 -13.04 17.37 19.05
CA GLU A 295 -14.21 17.58 19.89
C GLU A 295 -14.56 19.08 20.04
#